data_0649aad1381aba72ef51b532276b38a5
#
_entry.id   0649aad1381aba72ef51b532276b38a5
#
_cell.length_a   1.000
_cell.length_b   1.000
_cell.length_c   1.000
_cell.angle_alpha   90.00
_cell.angle_beta   90.00
_cell.angle_gamma   90.00
#
_symmetry.space_group_name_H-M   'P 1'
#
loop_
_entity.id
_entity.type
_entity.pdbx_description
1 polymer ?
#
loop_
_entity_poly.entity_id
_entity_poly.type
_entity_poly.pdbx_seq_one_letter_code
_entity_poly.pdbx_strand_id
1 'polypeptide(L)'
;MSVTTVPLRPVSKGGLWLMWFGLAALLVAGAAFAWHMTPRIGFEVVKEGTGASPTRADVVLVKYEGKLDDGTVFDANEQAPMQVAGVVPGFSEALTRMKKGGEYKITIPPQLGYGDRATGPIPANSTLHFTVTLLDYRSEAEVRAMQQQMMQQQQMMQGAPGGAAPAGPPPGAPQP
;
A
#
# COMPACT_ATOMS: atom_id res chain seq x y z
N MET A 1 58.01 -21.25 48.37
CA MET A 1 56.78 -20.94 47.67
C MET A 1 56.94 -21.34 46.18
N SER A 2 56.37 -22.49 45.79
CA SER A 2 56.53 -23.02 44.45
C SER A 2 55.39 -22.50 43.58
N VAL A 3 55.69 -21.64 42.61
CA VAL A 3 54.74 -21.15 41.63
C VAL A 3 54.57 -22.20 40.52
N THR A 4 53.44 -22.88 40.49
CA THR A 4 53.10 -23.84 39.45
C THR A 4 52.64 -23.07 38.21
N THR A 5 53.52 -22.91 37.22
CA THR A 5 53.17 -22.36 35.91
C THR A 5 52.46 -23.44 35.09
N VAL A 6 51.17 -23.25 34.89
CA VAL A 6 50.38 -24.10 33.96
C VAL A 6 50.75 -23.71 32.53
N PRO A 7 51.28 -24.65 31.69
CA PRO A 7 51.60 -24.33 30.32
C PRO A 7 50.32 -24.17 29.50
N LEU A 8 50.08 -22.97 28.95
CA LEU A 8 49.05 -22.74 27.98
C LEU A 8 49.40 -23.47 26.70
N ARG A 9 48.60 -24.45 26.32
CA ARG A 9 48.76 -25.15 25.02
C ARG A 9 48.47 -24.14 23.88
N PRO A 10 49.36 -23.98 22.89
CA PRO A 10 49.12 -23.14 21.74
C PRO A 10 47.92 -23.68 20.95
N VAL A 11 46.89 -22.85 20.75
CA VAL A 11 45.75 -23.21 19.89
C VAL A 11 46.26 -23.39 18.46
N SER A 12 46.06 -24.59 17.88
CA SER A 12 46.49 -24.86 16.51
C SER A 12 45.75 -23.94 15.53
N LYS A 13 46.53 -23.29 14.63
CA LYS A 13 45.98 -22.36 13.62
C LYS A 13 44.87 -23.00 12.76
N GLY A 14 44.91 -24.32 12.55
CA GLY A 14 43.87 -25.09 11.87
C GLY A 14 42.52 -25.17 12.59
N GLY A 15 42.57 -25.28 13.96
CA GLY A 15 41.32 -25.28 14.75
C GLY A 15 40.57 -23.94 14.72
N LEU A 16 41.32 -22.83 14.66
CA LEU A 16 40.73 -21.48 14.57
C LEU A 16 40.00 -21.29 13.23
N TRP A 17 40.56 -21.77 12.14
CA TRP A 17 39.96 -21.72 10.79
C TRP A 17 38.66 -22.51 10.72
N LEU A 18 38.63 -23.71 11.29
CA LEU A 18 37.42 -24.53 11.36
C LEU A 18 36.31 -23.88 12.18
N MET A 19 36.65 -23.18 13.28
CA MET A 19 35.67 -22.40 14.04
C MET A 19 35.09 -21.24 13.23
N TRP A 20 35.93 -20.51 12.46
CA TRP A 20 35.47 -19.40 11.62
C TRP A 20 34.59 -19.89 10.46
N PHE A 21 34.96 -21.01 9.81
CA PHE A 21 34.09 -21.59 8.77
C PHE A 21 32.79 -22.14 9.34
N GLY A 22 32.79 -22.73 10.52
CA GLY A 22 31.58 -23.17 11.22
C GLY A 22 30.64 -21.99 11.55
N LEU A 23 31.21 -20.90 12.07
CA LEU A 23 30.44 -19.68 12.38
C LEU A 23 29.88 -19.04 11.09
N ALA A 24 30.68 -18.92 10.04
CA ALA A 24 30.26 -18.40 8.75
C ALA A 24 29.14 -19.24 8.13
N ALA A 25 29.25 -20.57 8.16
CA ALA A 25 28.22 -21.48 7.67
C ALA A 25 26.93 -21.36 8.46
N LEU A 26 27.00 -21.17 9.78
CA LEU A 26 25.84 -20.99 10.65
C LEU A 26 25.14 -19.65 10.39
N LEU A 27 25.90 -18.58 10.14
CA LEU A 27 25.36 -17.27 9.75
C LEU A 27 24.67 -17.32 8.38
N VAL A 28 25.28 -17.99 7.40
CA VAL A 28 24.68 -18.17 6.06
C VAL A 28 23.42 -19.04 6.14
N ALA A 29 23.44 -20.13 6.90
CA ALA A 29 22.27 -20.97 7.12
C ALA A 29 21.14 -20.21 7.85
N GLY A 30 21.48 -19.42 8.88
CA GLY A 30 20.54 -18.56 9.59
C GLY A 30 19.92 -17.49 8.69
N ALA A 31 20.72 -16.84 7.85
CA ALA A 31 20.24 -15.86 6.89
C ALA A 31 19.32 -16.50 5.81
N ALA A 32 19.68 -17.66 5.29
CA ALA A 32 18.86 -18.42 4.34
C ALA A 32 17.54 -18.88 4.96
N PHE A 33 17.55 -19.32 6.22
CA PHE A 33 16.37 -19.70 6.97
C PHE A 33 15.45 -18.49 7.23
N ALA A 34 16.00 -17.35 7.65
CA ALA A 34 15.26 -16.12 7.85
C ALA A 34 14.63 -15.62 6.54
N TRP A 35 15.34 -15.76 5.43
CA TRP A 35 14.83 -15.41 4.10
C TRP A 35 13.61 -16.28 3.69
N HIS A 36 13.61 -17.56 4.05
CA HIS A 36 12.49 -18.47 3.78
C HIS A 36 11.27 -18.19 4.66
N MET A 37 11.46 -17.61 5.85
CA MET A 37 10.40 -17.31 6.81
C MET A 37 9.73 -15.94 6.58
N THR A 38 10.28 -15.07 5.71
CA THR A 38 9.64 -13.78 5.42
C THR A 38 8.41 -13.96 4.53
N PRO A 39 7.22 -13.54 4.97
CA PRO A 39 6.02 -13.61 4.14
C PRO A 39 6.19 -12.73 2.91
N ARG A 40 5.82 -13.23 1.75
CA ARG A 40 5.89 -12.53 0.48
C ARG A 40 4.57 -12.60 -0.23
N ILE A 41 4.26 -11.53 -0.97
CA ILE A 41 3.11 -11.54 -1.87
C ILE A 41 3.42 -12.39 -3.11
N GLY A 42 2.44 -13.15 -3.59
CA GLY A 42 2.41 -13.65 -4.95
C GLY A 42 2.02 -12.49 -5.89
N PHE A 43 2.76 -12.30 -6.97
CA PHE A 43 2.50 -11.22 -7.93
C PHE A 43 2.68 -11.77 -9.35
N GLU A 44 1.57 -11.84 -10.09
CA GLU A 44 1.53 -12.33 -11.46
C GLU A 44 1.02 -11.22 -12.39
N VAL A 45 1.70 -10.99 -13.49
CA VAL A 45 1.31 -10.02 -14.50
C VAL A 45 0.43 -10.72 -15.53
N VAL A 46 -0.84 -10.38 -15.58
CA VAL A 46 -1.80 -10.88 -16.59
C VAL A 46 -1.70 -10.05 -17.85
N LYS A 47 -1.65 -8.72 -17.68
CA LYS A 47 -1.47 -7.75 -18.74
C LYS A 47 -0.51 -6.66 -18.30
N GLU A 48 0.51 -6.39 -19.10
CA GLU A 48 1.45 -5.30 -18.86
C GLU A 48 0.76 -3.94 -18.95
N GLY A 49 1.04 -3.08 -17.97
CA GLY A 49 0.69 -1.67 -18.02
C GLY A 49 1.81 -0.81 -18.58
N THR A 50 1.58 0.49 -18.68
CA THR A 50 2.54 1.46 -19.24
C THR A 50 2.88 2.55 -18.21
N GLY A 51 4.05 3.19 -18.38
CA GLY A 51 4.49 4.31 -17.55
C GLY A 51 5.12 3.91 -16.24
N ALA A 52 5.22 4.87 -15.32
CA ALA A 52 5.77 4.68 -13.99
C ALA A 52 4.77 3.97 -13.07
N SER A 53 5.27 3.39 -11.99
CA SER A 53 4.45 2.79 -10.93
C SER A 53 4.11 3.83 -9.86
N PRO A 54 2.96 3.73 -9.19
CA PRO A 54 2.62 4.62 -8.09
C PRO A 54 3.56 4.43 -6.89
N THR A 55 3.66 5.45 -6.08
CA THR A 55 4.39 5.45 -4.81
C THR A 55 3.42 5.24 -3.65
N ARG A 56 3.96 5.04 -2.44
CA ARG A 56 3.12 4.90 -1.23
C ARG A 56 2.32 6.16 -0.87
N ALA A 57 2.77 7.34 -1.34
CA ALA A 57 2.10 8.62 -1.09
C ALA A 57 0.98 8.92 -2.09
N ASP A 58 0.79 8.08 -3.10
CA ASP A 58 -0.17 8.34 -4.17
C ASP A 58 -1.55 7.79 -3.83
N VAL A 59 -2.55 8.36 -4.49
CA VAL A 59 -3.92 7.86 -4.56
C VAL A 59 -4.09 7.15 -5.90
N VAL A 60 -4.49 5.90 -5.85
CA VAL A 60 -4.72 5.06 -7.03
C VAL A 60 -6.22 4.90 -7.28
N LEU A 61 -6.59 4.80 -8.54
CA LEU A 61 -7.91 4.37 -8.97
C LEU A 61 -7.77 2.97 -9.56
N VAL A 62 -8.39 1.99 -8.92
CA VAL A 62 -8.29 0.59 -9.31
C VAL A 62 -9.67 -0.03 -9.53
N LYS A 63 -9.73 -0.98 -10.45
CA LYS A 63 -10.75 -2.00 -10.52
C LYS A 63 -10.18 -3.24 -9.84
N TYR A 64 -10.92 -3.86 -8.92
CA TYR A 64 -10.47 -5.08 -8.26
C TYR A 64 -11.61 -6.05 -7.96
N GLU A 65 -11.24 -7.31 -7.85
CA GLU A 65 -12.07 -8.39 -7.31
C GLU A 65 -11.23 -9.19 -6.33
N GLY A 66 -11.69 -9.31 -5.08
CA GLY A 66 -11.04 -10.06 -4.01
C GLY A 66 -11.76 -11.36 -3.72
N LYS A 67 -11.02 -12.47 -3.69
CA LYS A 67 -11.50 -13.83 -3.43
C LYS A 67 -10.73 -14.48 -2.29
N LEU A 68 -11.40 -15.37 -1.58
CA LEU A 68 -10.79 -16.30 -0.63
C LEU A 68 -10.30 -17.57 -1.35
N ASP A 69 -9.58 -18.44 -0.63
CA ASP A 69 -9.07 -19.73 -1.16
C ASP A 69 -10.19 -20.64 -1.69
N ASP A 70 -11.39 -20.53 -1.16
CA ASP A 70 -12.58 -21.29 -1.60
C ASP A 70 -13.27 -20.69 -2.83
N GLY A 71 -12.74 -19.57 -3.35
CA GLY A 71 -13.31 -18.84 -4.48
C GLY A 71 -14.44 -17.86 -4.13
N THR A 72 -14.81 -17.75 -2.86
CA THR A 72 -15.82 -16.79 -2.40
C THR A 72 -15.33 -15.36 -2.63
N VAL A 73 -16.10 -14.57 -3.38
CA VAL A 73 -15.83 -13.13 -3.55
C VAL A 73 -16.25 -12.41 -2.28
N PHE A 74 -15.30 -11.76 -1.61
CA PHE A 74 -15.56 -10.99 -0.40
C PHE A 74 -15.71 -9.51 -0.65
N ASP A 75 -15.09 -9.01 -1.74
CA ASP A 75 -15.17 -7.60 -2.12
C ASP A 75 -14.84 -7.42 -3.60
N ALA A 76 -15.51 -6.48 -4.27
CA ALA A 76 -15.25 -6.13 -5.66
C ALA A 76 -15.69 -4.69 -5.95
N ASN A 77 -14.90 -3.96 -6.73
CA ASN A 77 -15.25 -2.61 -7.15
C ASN A 77 -14.63 -2.29 -8.52
N GLU A 78 -15.42 -1.66 -9.37
CA GLU A 78 -14.99 -1.29 -10.73
C GLU A 78 -14.13 -0.01 -10.76
N GLN A 79 -14.30 0.90 -9.78
CA GLN A 79 -13.59 2.17 -9.69
C GLN A 79 -13.44 2.59 -8.22
N ALA A 80 -12.46 2.02 -7.55
CA ALA A 80 -12.17 2.34 -6.14
C ALA A 80 -10.98 3.30 -6.04
N PRO A 81 -11.17 4.52 -5.57
CA PRO A 81 -10.07 5.37 -5.18
C PRO A 81 -9.53 4.94 -3.81
N MET A 82 -8.24 4.69 -3.71
CA MET A 82 -7.61 4.32 -2.43
C MET A 82 -6.20 4.89 -2.31
N GLN A 83 -5.84 5.27 -1.08
CA GLN A 83 -4.46 5.65 -0.77
C GLN A 83 -3.61 4.40 -0.70
N VAL A 84 -2.47 4.39 -1.38
CA VAL A 84 -1.54 3.24 -1.37
C VAL A 84 -1.05 2.91 0.04
N ALA A 85 -0.84 3.92 0.90
CA ALA A 85 -0.45 3.72 2.29
C ALA A 85 -1.61 3.29 3.21
N GLY A 86 -2.87 3.42 2.79
CA GLY A 86 -4.07 3.17 3.60
C GLY A 86 -4.62 1.74 3.51
N VAL A 87 -4.03 0.88 2.68
CA VAL A 87 -4.47 -0.51 2.49
C VAL A 87 -3.55 -1.49 3.23
N VAL A 88 -3.94 -2.77 3.29
CA VAL A 88 -3.10 -3.81 3.93
C VAL A 88 -1.70 -3.88 3.30
N PRO A 89 -0.65 -4.21 4.08
CA PRO A 89 0.73 -4.12 3.64
C PRO A 89 1.04 -4.85 2.33
N GLY A 90 0.50 -6.05 2.15
CA GLY A 90 0.68 -6.83 0.91
C GLY A 90 0.04 -6.18 -0.31
N PHE A 91 -1.12 -5.56 -0.16
CA PHE A 91 -1.79 -4.84 -1.25
C PHE A 91 -1.06 -3.54 -1.60
N SER A 92 -0.60 -2.79 -0.58
CA SER A 92 0.24 -1.60 -0.76
C SER A 92 1.54 -1.92 -1.52
N GLU A 93 2.21 -3.02 -1.16
CA GLU A 93 3.41 -3.48 -1.85
C GLU A 93 3.12 -3.84 -3.32
N ALA A 94 2.01 -4.53 -3.58
CA ALA A 94 1.60 -4.88 -4.93
C ALA A 94 1.32 -3.64 -5.78
N LEU A 95 0.56 -2.67 -5.26
CA LEU A 95 0.24 -1.43 -5.96
C LEU A 95 1.48 -0.66 -6.42
N THR A 96 2.54 -0.63 -5.61
CA THR A 96 3.81 0.04 -5.99
C THR A 96 4.59 -0.66 -7.10
N ARG A 97 4.20 -1.87 -7.49
CA ARG A 97 4.79 -2.63 -8.60
C ARG A 97 3.94 -2.59 -9.88
N MET A 98 2.70 -2.11 -9.78
CA MET A 98 1.78 -2.03 -10.91
C MET A 98 2.06 -0.83 -11.79
N LYS A 99 1.67 -0.94 -13.07
CA LYS A 99 1.70 0.17 -14.03
C LYS A 99 0.30 0.46 -14.53
N LYS A 100 0.03 1.70 -14.91
CA LYS A 100 -1.27 2.15 -15.41
C LYS A 100 -1.74 1.31 -16.61
N GLY A 101 -3.00 0.89 -16.60
CA GLY A 101 -3.63 0.07 -17.63
C GLY A 101 -3.27 -1.42 -17.59
N GLY A 102 -2.42 -1.83 -16.62
CA GLY A 102 -2.05 -3.23 -16.42
C GLY A 102 -3.06 -3.98 -15.56
N GLU A 103 -3.14 -5.30 -15.77
CA GLU A 103 -3.94 -6.24 -14.98
C GLU A 103 -3.02 -7.24 -14.29
N TYR A 104 -3.25 -7.46 -13.00
CA TYR A 104 -2.38 -8.23 -12.12
C TYR A 104 -3.20 -9.17 -11.23
N LYS A 105 -2.66 -10.37 -11.00
CA LYS A 105 -3.14 -11.26 -9.95
C LYS A 105 -2.20 -11.21 -8.76
N ILE A 106 -2.76 -11.03 -7.58
CA ILE A 106 -2.02 -10.87 -6.34
C ILE A 106 -2.50 -11.90 -5.35
N THR A 107 -1.57 -12.59 -4.71
CA THR A 107 -1.86 -13.48 -3.57
C THR A 107 -1.20 -12.89 -2.34
N ILE A 108 -1.99 -12.55 -1.34
CA ILE A 108 -1.55 -11.93 -0.10
C ILE A 108 -1.70 -12.93 1.04
N PRO A 109 -0.59 -13.40 1.64
CA PRO A 109 -0.66 -14.28 2.80
C PRO A 109 -1.23 -13.54 4.01
N PRO A 110 -1.79 -14.25 5.01
CA PRO A 110 -2.44 -13.65 6.17
C PRO A 110 -1.61 -12.58 6.87
N GLN A 111 -0.30 -12.79 7.02
CA GLN A 111 0.63 -11.89 7.71
C GLN A 111 0.76 -10.51 7.04
N LEU A 112 0.52 -10.44 5.74
CA LEU A 112 0.54 -9.19 4.95
C LEU A 112 -0.87 -8.68 4.62
N GLY A 113 -1.91 -9.42 5.06
CA GLY A 113 -3.32 -9.08 4.97
C GLY A 113 -3.91 -8.71 6.33
N TYR A 114 -4.96 -9.43 6.74
CA TYR A 114 -5.68 -9.18 8.00
C TYR A 114 -5.18 -10.02 9.18
N GLY A 115 -4.24 -10.94 8.96
CA GLY A 115 -3.63 -11.76 10.01
C GLY A 115 -4.63 -12.70 10.70
N ASP A 116 -4.56 -12.72 12.02
CA ASP A 116 -5.39 -13.53 12.91
C ASP A 116 -6.78 -12.92 13.21
N ARG A 117 -7.11 -11.80 12.55
CA ARG A 117 -8.38 -11.07 12.75
C ARG A 117 -9.36 -11.40 11.64
N ALA A 118 -10.55 -11.83 12.02
CA ALA A 118 -11.68 -11.89 11.10
C ALA A 118 -12.18 -10.47 10.80
N THR A 119 -12.41 -10.15 9.53
CA THR A 119 -12.84 -8.81 9.09
C THR A 119 -14.00 -8.96 8.10
N GLY A 120 -15.22 -8.65 8.53
CA GLY A 120 -16.41 -8.81 7.72
C GLY A 120 -16.56 -10.26 7.24
N PRO A 121 -16.64 -10.51 5.92
CA PRO A 121 -16.76 -11.86 5.37
C PRO A 121 -15.42 -12.64 5.33
N ILE A 122 -14.30 -12.02 5.72
CA ILE A 122 -12.97 -12.62 5.66
C ILE A 122 -12.67 -13.31 6.99
N PRO A 123 -12.49 -14.64 7.03
CA PRO A 123 -12.08 -15.37 8.23
C PRO A 123 -10.66 -14.99 8.69
N ALA A 124 -10.34 -15.28 9.94
CA ALA A 124 -8.97 -15.15 10.45
C ALA A 124 -8.02 -16.08 9.68
N ASN A 125 -6.77 -15.66 9.51
CA ASN A 125 -5.71 -16.39 8.82
C ASN A 125 -6.04 -16.77 7.36
N SER A 126 -6.84 -15.95 6.67
CA SER A 126 -7.18 -16.16 5.26
C SER A 126 -6.11 -15.62 4.33
N THR A 127 -5.78 -16.38 3.29
CA THR A 127 -5.06 -15.91 2.13
C THR A 127 -6.03 -15.14 1.22
N LEU A 128 -5.60 -14.01 0.69
CA LEU A 128 -6.43 -13.17 -0.16
C LEU A 128 -5.93 -13.23 -1.60
N HIS A 129 -6.81 -13.50 -2.53
CA HIS A 129 -6.54 -13.49 -3.96
C HIS A 129 -7.24 -12.30 -4.60
N PHE A 130 -6.46 -11.42 -5.20
CA PHE A 130 -7.00 -10.26 -5.90
C PHE A 130 -6.67 -10.31 -7.38
N THR A 131 -7.66 -9.97 -8.20
CA THR A 131 -7.45 -9.56 -9.59
C THR A 131 -7.61 -8.04 -9.63
N VAL A 132 -6.57 -7.31 -10.02
CA VAL A 132 -6.52 -5.84 -9.95
C VAL A 132 -6.10 -5.25 -11.27
N THR A 133 -6.84 -4.24 -11.74
CA THR A 133 -6.44 -3.40 -12.85
C THR A 133 -6.18 -1.98 -12.34
N LEU A 134 -4.98 -1.45 -12.56
CA LEU A 134 -4.65 -0.07 -12.21
C LEU A 134 -5.16 0.86 -13.32
N LEU A 135 -6.23 1.61 -13.04
CA LEU A 135 -6.86 2.52 -14.00
C LEU A 135 -6.10 3.84 -14.12
N ASP A 136 -5.81 4.46 -12.96
CA ASP A 136 -5.09 5.74 -12.87
C ASP A 136 -4.43 5.89 -11.50
N TYR A 137 -3.55 6.87 -11.37
CA TYR A 137 -3.03 7.29 -10.07
C TYR A 137 -2.66 8.77 -10.11
N ARG A 138 -2.72 9.42 -8.93
CA ARG A 138 -2.38 10.83 -8.75
C ARG A 138 -1.65 11.01 -7.43
N SER A 139 -0.76 12.00 -7.38
CA SER A 139 -0.09 12.33 -6.13
C SER A 139 -1.10 12.88 -5.11
N GLU A 140 -0.87 12.62 -3.84
CA GLU A 140 -1.69 13.17 -2.75
C GLU A 140 -1.75 14.70 -2.81
N ALA A 141 -0.65 15.34 -3.20
CA ALA A 141 -0.58 16.79 -3.37
C ALA A 141 -1.51 17.30 -4.48
N GLU A 142 -1.58 16.61 -5.62
CA GLU A 142 -2.52 16.94 -6.71
C GLU A 142 -3.97 16.77 -6.30
N VAL A 143 -4.28 15.68 -5.56
CA VAL A 143 -5.64 15.45 -5.06
C VAL A 143 -6.05 16.54 -4.08
N ARG A 144 -5.16 16.93 -3.15
CA ARG A 144 -5.42 18.03 -2.20
C ARG A 144 -5.60 19.38 -2.90
N ALA A 145 -4.76 19.69 -3.89
CA ALA A 145 -4.86 20.92 -4.67
C ALA A 145 -6.20 21.01 -5.41
N MET A 146 -6.63 19.89 -6.01
CA MET A 146 -7.92 19.81 -6.70
C MET A 146 -9.11 19.99 -5.74
N GLN A 147 -9.07 19.41 -4.55
CA GLN A 147 -10.08 19.60 -3.52
C GLN A 147 -10.14 21.06 -3.06
N GLN A 148 -8.99 21.71 -2.85
CA GLN A 148 -8.95 23.13 -2.46
C GLN A 148 -9.53 24.03 -3.55
N GLN A 149 -9.23 23.79 -4.82
CA GLN A 149 -9.84 24.51 -5.94
C GLN A 149 -11.35 24.36 -5.99
N MET A 150 -11.86 23.13 -5.81
CA MET A 150 -13.32 22.91 -5.75
C MET A 150 -13.98 23.67 -4.61
N MET A 151 -13.39 23.65 -3.41
CA MET A 151 -13.93 24.42 -2.27
C MET A 151 -13.94 25.92 -2.51
N GLN A 152 -12.88 26.47 -3.09
CA GLN A 152 -12.83 27.89 -3.46
C GLN A 152 -13.90 28.25 -4.48
N GLN A 153 -14.10 27.41 -5.47
CA GLN A 153 -15.13 27.63 -6.50
C GLN A 153 -16.54 27.59 -5.91
N GLN A 154 -16.81 26.67 -4.98
CA GLN A 154 -18.09 26.62 -4.26
C GLN A 154 -18.31 27.86 -3.39
N GLN A 155 -17.27 28.36 -2.70
CA GLN A 155 -17.37 29.59 -1.90
C GLN A 155 -17.65 30.83 -2.77
N MET A 156 -17.03 30.94 -3.95
CA MET A 156 -17.31 32.02 -4.89
C MET A 156 -18.76 31.96 -5.41
N MET A 157 -19.32 30.77 -5.65
CA MET A 157 -20.71 30.63 -6.08
C MET A 157 -21.72 30.96 -4.97
N GLN A 158 -21.37 30.67 -3.71
CA GLN A 158 -22.24 30.98 -2.55
C GLN A 158 -22.07 32.42 -2.04
N GLY A 159 -20.93 33.07 -2.32
CA GLY A 159 -20.59 34.42 -1.93
C GLY A 159 -20.98 35.49 -2.95
N ALA A 160 -21.62 35.17 -4.07
CA ALA A 160 -22.17 36.16 -4.95
C ALA A 160 -23.31 36.87 -4.20
N PRO A 161 -23.18 38.17 -3.87
CA PRO A 161 -24.26 38.91 -3.21
C PRO A 161 -25.48 38.84 -4.12
N GLY A 162 -26.56 38.30 -3.57
CA GLY A 162 -27.83 38.13 -4.27
C GLY A 162 -28.18 39.43 -5.00
N GLY A 163 -28.58 39.27 -6.25
CA GLY A 163 -28.85 40.35 -7.17
C GLY A 163 -29.61 41.48 -6.50
N ALA A 164 -29.18 42.68 -6.79
CA ALA A 164 -29.90 43.90 -6.48
C ALA A 164 -31.39 43.69 -6.81
N ALA A 165 -32.24 43.75 -5.81
CA ALA A 165 -33.65 43.81 -6.01
C ALA A 165 -33.93 44.99 -7.00
N PRO A 166 -34.77 44.80 -8.00
CA PRO A 166 -35.13 45.93 -8.88
C PRO A 166 -35.71 47.04 -8.04
N ALA A 167 -35.04 48.21 -8.12
CA ALA A 167 -35.50 49.42 -7.46
C ALA A 167 -36.99 49.65 -7.83
N GLY A 168 -37.84 49.66 -6.83
CA GLY A 168 -39.25 50.03 -7.01
C GLY A 168 -39.34 51.46 -7.57
N PRO A 169 -40.40 51.76 -8.31
CA PRO A 169 -40.57 53.07 -8.92
C PRO A 169 -40.62 54.18 -7.84
N PRO A 170 -40.10 55.41 -8.14
CA PRO A 170 -40.03 56.48 -7.19
C PRO A 170 -41.43 56.91 -6.79
N PRO A 171 -41.71 57.33 -5.51
CA PRO A 171 -42.95 57.82 -5.10
C PRO A 171 -43.11 59.30 -5.56
N GLY A 172 -44.04 59.58 -6.43
CA GLY A 172 -44.39 60.92 -6.72
C GLY A 172 -44.62 61.27 -8.20
N ALA A 173 -45.72 60.82 -8.79
CA ALA A 173 -46.30 61.48 -9.95
C ALA A 173 -47.76 61.70 -9.68
N PRO A 174 -48.29 62.95 -9.80
CA PRO A 174 -49.74 63.28 -9.60
C PRO A 174 -50.52 62.70 -10.77
N GLN A 175 -51.60 62.05 -10.45
CA GLN A 175 -52.58 61.60 -11.44
C GLN A 175 -53.58 62.77 -11.75
N PRO A 176 -54.06 62.85 -13.02
CA PRO A 176 -55.11 63.82 -13.40
C PRO A 176 -56.50 63.45 -12.90
#